data_b35755bf7f4725545616f99d9ad57bdb
#
_entry.id   b35755bf7f4725545616f99d9ad57bdb
#
_cell.length_a   1.000
_cell.length_b   1.000
_cell.length_c   1.000
_cell.angle_alpha   90.00
_cell.angle_beta   90.00
_cell.angle_gamma   90.00
#
_symmetry.space_group_name_H-M   'P 1'
#
loop_
_entity.id
_entity.type
_entity.pdbx_description
1 polymer ?
#
loop_
_entity_poly.entity_id
_entity_poly.type
_entity_poly.pdbx_seq_one_letter_code
_entity_poly.pdbx_strand_id
1 'polypeptide(L)'
;MGALWQTDSRKNAVPNHSEDEAPLPKKPRAHRYAWRLFWLLLLITLIALGVAATREMRTSKLQAREFSKLAQDLSYSLQPGPSDAMLYPGAGPFDRRLGYSALGEFLPRLLKRGYLIDAQTRFSPALMDYSKNGFFVPYTEKIQAGLSITDCRAAPLYQFNYPQQLYASFNHIPPLMVHSLLFIENRDLLDPKLAQANPAVDWPRFAKAAWSQVAKLLHLPGQTAGGSTLATQLEKYRHSPDGLTVSGGEKIRQMISASVRAYQDGPQTLQARQRIVRDYLNSVPLSAVPGHGEVHGLAEGLRV
;
A
#
# COMPACT_ATOMS: atom_id res chain seq x y z
N MET A 1 105.10 33.81 25.40
CA MET A 1 104.48 34.11 26.71
C MET A 1 103.20 33.30 26.74
N GLY A 2 103.16 32.17 27.34
CA GLY A 2 103.06 31.79 28.76
C GLY A 2 101.60 31.48 28.96
N ALA A 3 101.11 30.44 29.42
CA ALA A 3 101.32 29.35 30.35
C ALA A 3 100.12 28.40 30.26
N LEU A 4 100.35 27.18 30.15
CA LEU A 4 100.04 26.07 31.03
C LEU A 4 98.93 26.26 32.05
N TRP A 5 97.88 25.39 32.03
CA TRP A 5 97.37 24.68 33.20
C TRP A 5 96.68 23.35 32.80
N GLN A 6 97.23 22.27 33.36
CA GLN A 6 96.61 20.95 33.49
C GLN A 6 95.56 20.99 34.57
N THR A 7 94.54 20.16 34.44
CA THR A 7 93.91 19.37 35.52
C THR A 7 92.83 18.48 34.92
N ASP A 8 92.99 17.31 35.01
CA ASP A 8 92.54 16.24 35.92
C ASP A 8 91.26 15.52 35.47
N SER A 9 91.52 14.31 35.06
CA SER A 9 90.50 13.29 34.73
C SER A 9 89.80 12.82 36.00
N ARG A 10 88.54 13.10 36.14
CA ARG A 10 87.65 12.25 36.99
C ARG A 10 86.58 11.60 36.17
N LYS A 11 86.69 10.29 36.06
CA LYS A 11 85.66 9.35 35.56
C LYS A 11 84.43 9.44 36.47
N ASN A 12 83.37 9.99 36.05
CA ASN A 12 82.05 9.73 36.64
C ASN A 12 81.37 8.63 35.89
N ALA A 13 81.28 7.46 36.49
CA ALA A 13 80.48 6.33 36.06
C ALA A 13 78.99 6.69 36.22
N VAL A 14 78.26 6.73 35.09
CA VAL A 14 76.80 6.83 35.06
C VAL A 14 76.26 5.47 35.38
N PRO A 15 75.38 5.30 36.38
CA PRO A 15 74.72 4.04 36.63
C PRO A 15 73.70 3.77 35.49
N ASN A 16 73.89 2.63 34.87
CA ASN A 16 73.01 2.11 33.86
C ASN A 16 71.70 1.60 34.55
N HIS A 17 70.69 2.47 34.65
CA HIS A 17 69.31 2.04 34.99
C HIS A 17 68.70 1.33 33.77
N SER A 18 68.81 0.05 33.76
CA SER A 18 67.92 -0.80 32.97
C SER A 18 66.51 -0.67 33.58
N GLU A 19 65.72 0.24 33.05
CA GLU A 19 64.27 0.22 33.30
C GLU A 19 63.70 -1.10 32.71
N ASP A 20 63.41 -2.02 33.61
CA ASP A 20 62.59 -3.19 33.34
C ASP A 20 61.18 -2.68 32.92
N GLU A 21 60.95 -2.50 31.62
CA GLU A 21 59.59 -2.30 31.06
C GLU A 21 58.73 -3.50 31.46
N ALA A 22 57.87 -3.28 32.45
CA ALA A 22 56.87 -4.26 32.84
C ALA A 22 56.01 -4.62 31.61
N PRO A 23 55.81 -5.89 31.24
CA PRO A 23 55.06 -6.29 30.07
C PRO A 23 53.62 -5.79 30.21
N LEU A 24 53.17 -5.03 29.22
CA LEU A 24 51.78 -4.52 29.13
C LEU A 24 50.79 -5.66 29.35
N PRO A 25 49.76 -5.47 30.18
CA PRO A 25 48.77 -6.52 30.48
C PRO A 25 48.14 -7.00 29.21
N LYS A 26 48.35 -8.28 28.86
CA LYS A 26 47.69 -8.94 27.73
C LYS A 26 46.19 -8.88 27.97
N LYS A 27 45.42 -8.15 27.12
CA LYS A 27 43.97 -8.09 27.18
C LYS A 27 43.37 -9.49 27.35
N PRO A 28 42.49 -9.70 28.34
CA PRO A 28 42.01 -11.03 28.70
C PRO A 28 41.37 -11.68 27.46
N ARG A 29 41.77 -12.93 27.17
CA ARG A 29 41.29 -13.76 26.05
C ARG A 29 39.75 -13.86 26.05
N ALA A 30 39.11 -13.77 27.22
CA ALA A 30 37.64 -13.75 27.40
C ALA A 30 36.91 -12.68 26.55
N HIS A 31 37.47 -11.46 26.42
CA HIS A 31 36.88 -10.40 25.62
C HIS A 31 36.85 -10.73 24.12
N ARG A 32 37.82 -11.44 23.60
CA ARG A 32 37.85 -11.89 22.19
C ARG A 32 36.83 -12.96 21.90
N TYR A 33 36.56 -13.87 22.84
CA TYR A 33 35.51 -14.88 22.70
C TYR A 33 34.13 -14.28 22.82
N ALA A 34 33.88 -13.39 23.76
CA ALA A 34 32.63 -12.64 23.89
C ALA A 34 32.30 -11.84 22.63
N TRP A 35 33.29 -11.15 22.04
CA TRP A 35 33.13 -10.42 20.79
C TRP A 35 32.81 -11.35 19.59
N ARG A 36 33.47 -12.50 19.49
CA ARG A 36 33.16 -13.50 18.44
C ARG A 36 31.77 -14.10 18.62
N LEU A 37 31.37 -14.40 19.85
CA LEU A 37 30.04 -14.89 20.18
C LEU A 37 28.96 -13.87 19.82
N PHE A 38 29.19 -12.60 20.14
CA PHE A 38 28.29 -11.50 19.76
C PHE A 38 28.07 -11.46 18.23
N TRP A 39 29.13 -11.48 17.44
CA TRP A 39 29.03 -11.46 15.98
C TRP A 39 28.36 -12.71 15.42
N LEU A 40 28.63 -13.87 16.02
CA LEU A 40 27.96 -15.12 15.65
C LEU A 40 26.45 -15.05 15.91
N LEU A 41 26.05 -14.60 17.10
CA LEU A 41 24.64 -14.42 17.46
C LEU A 41 23.96 -13.37 16.56
N LEU A 42 24.63 -12.26 16.26
CA LEU A 42 24.14 -11.26 15.33
C LEU A 42 23.92 -11.85 13.93
N LEU A 43 24.88 -12.61 13.42
CA LEU A 43 24.79 -13.28 12.13
C LEU A 43 23.61 -14.29 12.08
N ILE A 44 23.47 -15.14 13.10
CA ILE A 44 22.36 -16.08 13.22
C ILE A 44 21.01 -15.32 13.24
N THR A 45 20.92 -14.23 14.00
CA THR A 45 19.71 -13.39 14.06
C THR A 45 19.38 -12.78 12.70
N LEU A 46 20.38 -12.25 11.99
CA LEU A 46 20.19 -11.70 10.65
C LEU A 46 19.74 -12.75 9.64
N ILE A 47 20.32 -13.96 9.70
CA ILE A 47 19.89 -15.08 8.85
C ILE A 47 18.44 -15.47 9.18
N ALA A 48 18.10 -15.61 10.46
CA ALA A 48 16.74 -15.96 10.89
C ALA A 48 15.71 -14.89 10.44
N LEU A 49 16.04 -13.61 10.58
CA LEU A 49 15.21 -12.50 10.08
C LEU A 49 15.08 -12.54 8.56
N GLY A 50 16.15 -12.82 7.82
CA GLY A 50 16.14 -12.98 6.37
C GLY A 50 15.23 -14.14 5.92
N VAL A 51 15.31 -15.29 6.60
CA VAL A 51 14.42 -16.44 6.33
C VAL A 51 12.96 -16.09 6.67
N ALA A 52 12.70 -15.44 7.81
CA ALA A 52 11.36 -15.03 8.20
C ALA A 52 10.77 -14.02 7.19
N ALA A 53 11.54 -13.03 6.76
CA ALA A 53 11.14 -12.05 5.76
C ALA A 53 10.83 -12.70 4.41
N THR A 54 11.69 -13.59 3.91
CA THR A 54 11.46 -14.28 2.64
C THR A 54 10.24 -15.21 2.70
N ARG A 55 9.99 -15.85 3.84
CA ARG A 55 8.78 -16.64 4.07
C ARG A 55 7.53 -15.77 4.07
N GLU A 56 7.58 -14.61 4.75
CA GLU A 56 6.46 -13.67 4.78
C GLU A 56 6.17 -13.07 3.41
N MET A 57 7.20 -12.69 2.66
CA MET A 57 7.07 -12.21 1.27
C MET A 57 6.36 -13.22 0.36
N ARG A 58 6.54 -14.53 0.60
CA ARG A 58 5.91 -15.60 -0.18
C ARG A 58 4.50 -15.94 0.29
N THR A 59 4.25 -15.90 1.59
CA THR A 59 3.00 -16.43 2.18
C THR A 59 2.03 -15.37 2.65
N SER A 60 2.50 -14.15 2.94
CA SER A 60 1.76 -13.03 3.51
C SER A 60 0.98 -13.36 4.80
N LYS A 61 1.46 -14.34 5.60
CA LYS A 61 0.71 -14.83 6.77
C LYS A 61 0.57 -13.80 7.88
N LEU A 62 1.61 -13.04 8.16
CA LEU A 62 1.56 -11.95 9.16
C LEU A 62 0.68 -10.82 8.65
N GLN A 63 0.84 -10.43 7.38
CA GLN A 63 0.00 -9.42 6.74
C GLN A 63 -1.48 -9.83 6.79
N ALA A 64 -1.79 -11.08 6.41
CA ALA A 64 -3.16 -11.61 6.45
C ALA A 64 -3.76 -11.52 7.86
N ARG A 65 -2.99 -11.87 8.89
CA ARG A 65 -3.45 -11.78 10.29
C ARG A 65 -3.69 -10.34 10.72
N GLU A 66 -2.72 -9.45 10.49
CA GLU A 66 -2.82 -8.08 11.00
C GLU A 66 -3.84 -7.24 10.22
N PHE A 67 -3.86 -7.35 8.87
CA PHE A 67 -4.85 -6.64 8.07
C PHE A 67 -6.27 -7.17 8.26
N SER A 68 -6.46 -8.49 8.49
CA SER A 68 -7.80 -9.01 8.80
C SER A 68 -8.32 -8.48 10.14
N LYS A 69 -7.48 -8.38 11.17
CA LYS A 69 -7.86 -7.77 12.45
C LYS A 69 -8.23 -6.30 12.26
N LEU A 70 -7.36 -5.54 11.60
CA LEU A 70 -7.63 -4.13 11.32
C LEU A 70 -8.95 -3.96 10.56
N ALA A 71 -9.18 -4.77 9.53
CA ALA A 71 -10.41 -4.69 8.73
C ALA A 71 -11.68 -5.00 9.54
N GLN A 72 -11.61 -5.88 10.55
CA GLN A 72 -12.73 -6.14 11.47
C GLN A 72 -13.06 -4.95 12.36
N ASP A 73 -12.06 -4.18 12.78
CA ASP A 73 -12.26 -2.97 13.60
C ASP A 73 -12.83 -1.80 12.77
N LEU A 74 -12.62 -1.81 11.44
CA LEU A 74 -13.09 -0.79 10.51
C LEU A 74 -14.53 -1.07 10.07
N SER A 75 -15.46 -0.95 10.99
CA SER A 75 -16.88 -1.24 10.76
C SER A 75 -17.71 0.03 10.55
N TYR A 76 -18.87 -0.13 9.93
CA TYR A 76 -19.89 0.91 9.79
C TYR A 76 -21.28 0.30 9.85
N SER A 77 -22.26 1.12 10.22
CA SER A 77 -23.66 0.70 10.25
C SER A 77 -24.56 1.81 9.71
N LEU A 78 -25.67 1.44 9.06
CA LEU A 78 -26.71 2.37 8.68
C LEU A 78 -27.63 2.58 9.88
N GLN A 79 -27.85 3.84 10.29
CA GLN A 79 -28.70 4.17 11.42
C GLN A 79 -29.67 5.31 11.05
N PRO A 80 -30.86 5.39 11.67
CA PRO A 80 -31.82 6.46 11.42
C PRO A 80 -31.27 7.85 11.72
N GLY A 81 -31.72 8.81 10.92
CA GLY A 81 -31.38 10.22 11.05
C GLY A 81 -30.00 10.61 10.51
N PRO A 82 -29.66 11.92 10.59
CA PRO A 82 -28.39 12.45 10.12
C PRO A 82 -27.22 12.01 11.02
N SER A 83 -26.01 12.02 10.46
CA SER A 83 -24.79 11.62 11.14
C SER A 83 -23.62 12.48 10.74
N ASP A 84 -22.84 12.93 11.75
CA ASP A 84 -21.53 13.55 11.55
C ASP A 84 -20.38 12.52 11.63
N ALA A 85 -20.73 11.26 11.93
CA ALA A 85 -19.76 10.18 12.08
C ALA A 85 -19.52 9.43 10.76
N MET A 86 -19.30 10.19 9.67
CA MET A 86 -18.87 9.65 8.38
C MET A 86 -18.12 10.70 7.57
N LEU A 87 -17.29 10.24 6.63
CA LEU A 87 -16.62 11.07 5.65
C LEU A 87 -16.93 10.56 4.24
N TYR A 88 -17.31 11.47 3.37
CA TYR A 88 -17.55 11.14 1.96
C TYR A 88 -16.24 11.12 1.18
N PRO A 89 -16.02 10.11 0.32
CA PRO A 89 -14.92 10.14 -0.62
C PRO A 89 -15.19 11.26 -1.65
N GLY A 90 -14.19 12.02 -2.03
CA GLY A 90 -14.46 13.18 -2.90
C GLY A 90 -13.30 13.57 -3.82
N ALA A 91 -12.14 12.95 -3.66
CA ALA A 91 -10.93 13.39 -4.33
C ALA A 91 -10.67 12.70 -5.68
N GLY A 92 -11.06 11.44 -5.82
CA GLY A 92 -10.74 10.63 -6.98
C GLY A 92 -11.68 10.82 -8.17
N PRO A 93 -11.24 10.47 -9.39
CA PRO A 93 -12.09 10.51 -10.59
C PRO A 93 -13.35 9.65 -10.45
N PHE A 94 -13.24 8.50 -9.80
CA PHE A 94 -14.36 7.59 -9.58
C PHE A 94 -15.37 8.16 -8.58
N ASP A 95 -14.89 8.80 -7.50
CA ASP A 95 -15.74 9.47 -6.52
C ASP A 95 -16.54 10.61 -7.15
N ARG A 96 -15.92 11.36 -8.06
CA ARG A 96 -16.59 12.42 -8.83
C ARG A 96 -17.66 11.84 -9.75
N ARG A 97 -17.34 10.77 -10.49
CA ARG A 97 -18.27 10.11 -11.41
C ARG A 97 -19.48 9.51 -10.71
N LEU A 98 -19.31 9.00 -9.49
CA LEU A 98 -20.40 8.50 -8.66
C LEU A 98 -21.20 9.61 -7.95
N GLY A 99 -20.76 10.86 -8.05
CA GLY A 99 -21.45 12.03 -7.51
C GLY A 99 -21.15 12.33 -6.04
N TYR A 100 -20.25 11.61 -5.39
CA TYR A 100 -19.91 11.86 -3.98
C TYR A 100 -19.35 13.26 -3.73
N SER A 101 -18.56 13.78 -4.65
CA SER A 101 -18.02 15.16 -4.56
C SER A 101 -19.09 16.25 -4.61
N ALA A 102 -20.24 15.97 -5.20
CA ALA A 102 -21.35 16.93 -5.32
C ALA A 102 -22.33 16.90 -4.13
N LEU A 103 -22.21 15.91 -3.21
CA LEU A 103 -23.14 15.75 -2.09
C LEU A 103 -23.16 16.97 -1.17
N GLY A 104 -22.00 17.61 -0.93
CA GLY A 104 -21.90 18.81 -0.10
C GLY A 104 -22.74 19.99 -0.61
N GLU A 105 -22.92 20.12 -1.92
CA GLU A 105 -23.77 21.14 -2.53
C GLU A 105 -25.23 20.69 -2.68
N PHE A 106 -25.44 19.42 -2.95
CA PHE A 106 -26.76 18.88 -3.26
C PHE A 106 -27.63 18.70 -2.02
N LEU A 107 -27.06 18.21 -0.93
CA LEU A 107 -27.77 17.92 0.31
C LEU A 107 -28.45 19.15 0.93
N PRO A 108 -27.81 20.33 1.07
CA PRO A 108 -28.46 21.54 1.57
C PRO A 108 -29.67 21.99 0.73
N ARG A 109 -29.62 21.77 -0.60
CA ARG A 109 -30.73 22.11 -1.50
C ARG A 109 -31.96 21.24 -1.25
N LEU A 110 -31.77 19.97 -0.94
CA LEU A 110 -32.85 19.05 -0.58
C LEU A 110 -33.44 19.40 0.79
N LEU A 111 -32.59 19.62 1.79
CA LEU A 111 -33.01 20.00 3.14
C LEU A 111 -33.85 21.29 3.13
N LYS A 112 -33.44 22.30 2.34
CA LYS A 112 -34.20 23.55 2.15
C LYS A 112 -35.59 23.32 1.53
N ARG A 113 -35.79 22.23 0.80
CA ARG A 113 -37.08 21.84 0.19
C ARG A 113 -37.92 20.94 1.07
N GLY A 114 -37.53 20.74 2.33
CA GLY A 114 -38.26 19.92 3.31
C GLY A 114 -37.95 18.42 3.26
N TYR A 115 -36.94 18.00 2.48
CA TYR A 115 -36.47 16.62 2.55
C TYR A 115 -35.70 16.40 3.87
N LEU A 116 -35.81 15.21 4.40
CA LEU A 116 -35.10 14.79 5.64
C LEU A 116 -34.12 13.66 5.30
N ILE A 117 -33.08 13.56 6.10
CA ILE A 117 -32.21 12.37 6.08
C ILE A 117 -32.88 11.31 6.91
N ASP A 118 -33.43 10.30 6.25
CA ASP A 118 -34.10 9.17 6.89
C ASP A 118 -33.11 8.26 7.61
N ALA A 119 -32.01 7.91 6.93
CA ALA A 119 -30.93 7.12 7.51
C ALA A 119 -29.58 7.50 6.89
N GLN A 120 -28.53 7.40 7.69
CA GLN A 120 -27.17 7.69 7.27
C GLN A 120 -26.17 6.74 7.92
N THR A 121 -25.07 6.47 7.22
CA THR A 121 -23.98 5.64 7.71
C THR A 121 -23.29 6.29 8.92
N ARG A 122 -22.94 5.45 9.90
CA ARG A 122 -22.08 5.81 11.04
C ARG A 122 -20.85 4.93 11.01
N PHE A 123 -19.69 5.55 11.01
CA PHE A 123 -18.41 4.87 11.10
C PHE A 123 -18.10 4.52 12.56
N SER A 124 -17.46 3.37 12.79
CA SER A 124 -16.82 3.10 14.08
C SER A 124 -15.72 4.15 14.35
N PRO A 125 -15.35 4.38 15.62
CA PRO A 125 -14.23 5.28 15.95
C PRO A 125 -12.95 4.92 15.19
N ALA A 126 -12.63 3.64 15.06
CA ALA A 126 -11.47 3.17 14.32
C ALA A 126 -11.54 3.52 12.82
N LEU A 127 -12.71 3.35 12.18
CA LEU A 127 -12.91 3.70 10.79
C LEU A 127 -12.87 5.22 10.57
N MET A 128 -13.39 6.00 11.52
CA MET A 128 -13.32 7.46 11.47
C MET A 128 -11.86 7.94 11.54
N ASP A 129 -11.06 7.39 12.45
CA ASP A 129 -9.63 7.73 12.58
C ASP A 129 -8.85 7.28 11.36
N TYR A 130 -9.12 6.09 10.83
CA TYR A 130 -8.53 5.58 9.61
C TYR A 130 -8.80 6.54 8.42
N SER A 131 -10.04 6.96 8.26
CA SER A 131 -10.45 7.87 7.19
C SER A 131 -9.86 9.28 7.36
N LYS A 132 -9.82 9.83 8.59
CA LYS A 132 -9.19 11.13 8.89
C LYS A 132 -7.68 11.14 8.61
N ASN A 133 -7.00 10.00 8.74
CA ASN A 133 -5.61 9.84 8.36
C ASN A 133 -5.41 9.71 6.83
N GLY A 134 -6.48 9.84 6.05
CA GLY A 134 -6.46 9.87 4.60
C GLY A 134 -6.42 8.50 3.94
N PHE A 135 -6.65 7.42 4.68
CA PHE A 135 -6.83 6.09 4.10
C PHE A 135 -8.22 5.94 3.49
N PHE A 136 -8.34 5.11 2.46
CA PHE A 136 -9.59 4.94 1.73
C PHE A 136 -10.49 3.91 2.42
N VAL A 137 -11.75 4.31 2.61
CA VAL A 137 -12.73 3.50 3.35
C VAL A 137 -12.99 2.16 2.64
N PRO A 138 -12.88 1.00 3.33
CA PRO A 138 -13.00 -0.31 2.71
C PRO A 138 -14.46 -0.80 2.60
N TYR A 139 -15.38 0.00 2.08
CA TYR A 139 -16.74 -0.45 1.80
C TYR A 139 -16.89 -1.01 0.38
N THR A 140 -17.98 -1.73 0.14
CA THR A 140 -18.32 -2.19 -1.21
C THR A 140 -18.79 -1.02 -2.04
N GLU A 141 -18.05 -0.70 -3.09
CA GLU A 141 -18.33 0.42 -3.95
C GLU A 141 -19.23 0.04 -5.12
N LYS A 142 -20.06 0.99 -5.53
CA LYS A 142 -20.80 0.89 -6.79
C LYS A 142 -19.81 0.92 -7.96
N ILE A 143 -20.04 0.14 -8.97
CA ILE A 143 -19.27 0.14 -10.23
C ILE A 143 -20.01 0.84 -11.36
N GLN A 144 -21.25 1.24 -11.12
CA GLN A 144 -22.10 2.01 -12.04
C GLN A 144 -22.63 3.27 -11.37
N ALA A 145 -22.61 4.39 -12.09
CA ALA A 145 -23.47 5.53 -11.83
C ALA A 145 -24.80 5.32 -12.53
N GLY A 146 -25.89 5.87 -12.02
CA GLY A 146 -27.18 5.73 -12.67
C GLY A 146 -28.28 6.59 -12.06
N LEU A 147 -29.38 6.67 -12.79
CA LEU A 147 -30.62 7.29 -12.36
C LEU A 147 -31.76 6.34 -12.67
N SER A 148 -32.57 6.05 -11.67
CA SER A 148 -33.82 5.32 -11.83
C SER A 148 -34.95 6.18 -11.29
N ILE A 149 -35.95 6.47 -12.14
CA ILE A 149 -37.15 7.20 -11.76
C ILE A 149 -38.33 6.23 -11.86
N THR A 150 -39.08 6.11 -10.77
CA THR A 150 -40.27 5.25 -10.70
C THR A 150 -41.48 6.11 -10.36
N ASP A 151 -42.67 5.63 -10.73
CA ASP A 151 -43.95 6.19 -10.26
C ASP A 151 -44.23 5.78 -8.79
N CYS A 152 -45.37 6.25 -8.26
CA CYS A 152 -45.80 5.91 -6.88
C CYS A 152 -46.18 4.43 -6.70
N ARG A 153 -46.26 3.64 -7.78
CA ARG A 153 -46.49 2.20 -7.77
C ARG A 153 -45.23 1.39 -8.04
N ALA A 154 -44.03 2.08 -7.95
CA ALA A 154 -42.73 1.54 -8.27
C ALA A 154 -42.56 1.05 -9.75
N ALA A 155 -43.44 1.48 -10.66
CA ALA A 155 -43.24 1.21 -12.07
C ALA A 155 -42.12 2.10 -12.63
N PRO A 156 -41.19 1.55 -13.43
CA PRO A 156 -40.08 2.31 -13.97
C PRO A 156 -40.56 3.33 -15.03
N LEU A 157 -40.26 4.61 -14.82
CA LEU A 157 -40.54 5.68 -15.78
C LEU A 157 -39.28 6.02 -16.60
N TYR A 158 -38.09 5.92 -15.97
CA TYR A 158 -36.83 6.17 -16.61
C TYR A 158 -35.71 5.39 -15.91
N GLN A 159 -34.80 4.85 -16.67
CA GLN A 159 -33.61 4.18 -16.15
C GLN A 159 -32.40 4.50 -17.05
N PHE A 160 -31.31 4.91 -16.43
CA PHE A 160 -30.04 5.13 -17.09
C PHE A 160 -28.93 4.61 -16.18
N ASN A 161 -27.99 3.85 -16.75
CA ASN A 161 -26.81 3.35 -16.06
C ASN A 161 -25.57 3.64 -16.90
N TYR A 162 -24.45 3.98 -16.22
CA TYR A 162 -23.17 4.23 -16.87
C TYR A 162 -22.02 3.67 -16.04
N PRO A 163 -21.12 2.85 -16.61
CA PRO A 163 -21.20 2.24 -17.95
C PRO A 163 -22.46 1.35 -18.12
N GLN A 164 -22.94 1.18 -19.34
CA GLN A 164 -24.14 0.37 -19.59
C GLN A 164 -23.82 -1.12 -19.48
N GLN A 165 -22.63 -1.54 -19.95
CA GLN A 165 -22.18 -2.92 -19.91
C GLN A 165 -21.07 -3.12 -18.88
N LEU A 166 -21.21 -4.20 -18.09
CA LEU A 166 -20.20 -4.60 -17.10
C LEU A 166 -20.30 -6.11 -16.80
N TYR A 167 -19.23 -6.65 -16.27
CA TYR A 167 -19.19 -8.00 -15.77
C TYR A 167 -19.75 -8.05 -14.34
N ALA A 168 -20.92 -8.65 -14.16
CA ALA A 168 -21.59 -8.74 -12.87
C ALA A 168 -20.80 -9.58 -11.85
N SER A 169 -20.10 -10.64 -12.30
CA SER A 169 -19.23 -11.46 -11.48
C SER A 169 -17.94 -11.82 -12.24
N PHE A 170 -16.94 -12.31 -11.52
CA PHE A 170 -15.70 -12.80 -12.11
C PHE A 170 -15.94 -13.90 -13.16
N ASN A 171 -16.89 -14.78 -12.92
CA ASN A 171 -17.19 -15.90 -13.82
C ASN A 171 -17.82 -15.49 -15.15
N HIS A 172 -18.32 -14.26 -15.26
CA HIS A 172 -18.85 -13.72 -16.53
C HIS A 172 -17.76 -13.14 -17.43
N ILE A 173 -16.52 -13.02 -16.93
CA ILE A 173 -15.41 -12.48 -17.73
C ILE A 173 -14.86 -13.60 -18.61
N PRO A 174 -14.71 -13.38 -19.93
CA PRO A 174 -14.08 -14.36 -20.79
C PRO A 174 -12.68 -14.74 -20.29
N PRO A 175 -12.35 -16.05 -20.17
CA PRO A 175 -11.07 -16.50 -19.64
C PRO A 175 -9.86 -15.90 -20.36
N LEU A 176 -9.94 -15.70 -21.67
CA LEU A 176 -8.89 -15.07 -22.46
C LEU A 176 -8.54 -13.67 -21.95
N MET A 177 -9.55 -12.86 -21.58
CA MET A 177 -9.34 -11.50 -21.05
C MET A 177 -8.65 -11.52 -19.68
N VAL A 178 -9.06 -12.45 -18.83
CA VAL A 178 -8.42 -12.67 -17.53
C VAL A 178 -6.95 -13.07 -17.73
N HIS A 179 -6.70 -14.07 -18.57
CA HIS A 179 -5.33 -14.56 -18.80
C HIS A 179 -4.44 -13.48 -19.44
N SER A 180 -4.96 -12.71 -20.39
CA SER A 180 -4.21 -11.61 -21.03
C SER A 180 -3.85 -10.53 -20.02
N LEU A 181 -4.81 -10.10 -19.17
CA LEU A 181 -4.54 -9.12 -18.11
C LEU A 181 -3.49 -9.63 -17.13
N LEU A 182 -3.65 -10.86 -16.64
CA LEU A 182 -2.73 -11.44 -15.67
C LEU A 182 -1.34 -11.69 -16.25
N PHE A 183 -1.25 -12.04 -17.53
CA PHE A 183 0.03 -12.21 -18.20
C PHE A 183 0.87 -10.92 -18.19
N ILE A 184 0.22 -9.77 -18.33
CA ILE A 184 0.87 -8.45 -18.35
C ILE A 184 1.13 -7.96 -16.93
N GLU A 185 0.13 -8.05 -16.04
CA GLU A 185 0.16 -7.40 -14.75
C GLU A 185 0.73 -8.27 -13.62
N ASN A 186 0.19 -9.47 -13.42
CA ASN A 186 0.67 -10.40 -12.39
C ASN A 186 0.14 -11.81 -12.64
N ARG A 187 0.98 -12.71 -13.14
CA ARG A 187 0.61 -14.09 -13.50
C ARG A 187 0.15 -14.91 -12.31
N ASP A 188 0.68 -14.63 -11.13
CA ASP A 188 0.43 -15.41 -9.91
C ASP A 188 -0.73 -14.85 -9.10
N LEU A 189 -1.39 -13.77 -9.56
CA LEU A 189 -2.44 -13.10 -8.78
C LEU A 189 -3.57 -14.06 -8.38
N LEU A 190 -3.95 -14.98 -9.24
CA LEU A 190 -5.04 -15.94 -8.98
C LEU A 190 -4.54 -17.35 -8.63
N ASP A 191 -3.25 -17.54 -8.31
CA ASP A 191 -2.75 -18.85 -7.87
C ASP A 191 -3.45 -19.28 -6.56
N PRO A 192 -4.20 -20.39 -6.56
CA PRO A 192 -4.89 -20.88 -5.37
C PRO A 192 -3.92 -21.37 -4.27
N LYS A 193 -2.67 -21.72 -4.63
CA LYS A 193 -1.64 -22.12 -3.66
C LYS A 193 -1.22 -20.95 -2.76
N LEU A 194 -1.40 -19.72 -3.23
CA LEU A 194 -1.10 -18.50 -2.50
C LEU A 194 -2.36 -17.98 -1.78
N ALA A 195 -2.98 -18.82 -0.97
CA ALA A 195 -4.31 -18.56 -0.39
C ALA A 195 -4.43 -17.24 0.38
N GLN A 196 -3.35 -16.82 1.05
CA GLN A 196 -3.30 -15.61 1.89
C GLN A 196 -2.47 -14.48 1.27
N ALA A 197 -2.08 -14.57 -0.01
CA ALA A 197 -1.24 -13.56 -0.65
C ALA A 197 -1.89 -12.17 -0.61
N ASN A 198 -1.08 -11.16 -0.28
CA ASN A 198 -1.51 -9.77 -0.32
C ASN A 198 -1.47 -9.24 -1.76
N PRO A 199 -2.61 -8.93 -2.40
CA PRO A 199 -2.62 -8.46 -3.78
C PRO A 199 -2.15 -7.00 -3.94
N ALA A 200 -2.01 -6.28 -2.84
CA ALA A 200 -1.56 -4.89 -2.85
C ALA A 200 -0.03 -4.76 -2.93
N VAL A 201 0.73 -5.83 -2.65
CA VAL A 201 2.19 -5.81 -2.60
C VAL A 201 2.77 -6.92 -3.48
N ASP A 202 3.44 -6.53 -4.55
CA ASP A 202 4.31 -7.41 -5.34
C ASP A 202 5.75 -7.20 -4.88
N TRP A 203 6.25 -8.07 -4.02
CA TRP A 203 7.54 -7.92 -3.37
C TRP A 203 8.72 -7.84 -4.36
N PRO A 204 8.80 -8.66 -5.42
CA PRO A 204 9.83 -8.53 -6.46
C PRO A 204 9.80 -7.16 -7.14
N ARG A 205 8.63 -6.68 -7.55
CA ARG A 205 8.47 -5.35 -8.17
C ARG A 205 8.77 -4.23 -7.18
N PHE A 206 8.33 -4.38 -5.92
CA PHE A 206 8.60 -3.41 -4.87
C PHE A 206 10.10 -3.27 -4.59
N ALA A 207 10.82 -4.39 -4.45
CA ALA A 207 12.26 -4.39 -4.25
C ALA A 207 13.00 -3.74 -5.44
N LYS A 208 12.59 -4.03 -6.68
CA LYS A 208 13.15 -3.40 -7.88
C LYS A 208 12.87 -1.89 -7.92
N ALA A 209 11.66 -1.47 -7.55
CA ALA A 209 11.30 -0.05 -7.47
C ALA A 209 12.08 0.69 -6.38
N ALA A 210 12.22 0.08 -5.18
CA ALA A 210 13.03 0.62 -4.09
C ALA A 210 14.50 0.76 -4.50
N TRP A 211 15.07 -0.28 -5.13
CA TRP A 211 16.43 -0.23 -5.67
C TRP A 211 16.60 0.90 -6.70
N SER A 212 15.62 1.08 -7.59
CA SER A 212 15.69 2.16 -8.60
C SER A 212 15.72 3.56 -7.97
N GLN A 213 15.07 3.76 -6.81
CA GLN A 213 15.15 5.03 -6.06
C GLN A 213 16.55 5.23 -5.43
N VAL A 214 17.11 4.16 -4.84
CA VAL A 214 18.48 4.19 -4.30
C VAL A 214 19.49 4.45 -5.44
N ALA A 215 19.35 3.77 -6.57
CA ALA A 215 20.19 3.96 -7.73
C ALA A 215 20.15 5.41 -8.26
N LYS A 216 18.96 6.04 -8.31
CA LYS A 216 18.81 7.46 -8.66
C LYS A 216 19.53 8.37 -7.66
N LEU A 217 19.40 8.10 -6.36
CA LEU A 217 20.08 8.89 -5.33
C LEU A 217 21.61 8.79 -5.46
N LEU A 218 22.10 7.63 -5.89
CA LEU A 218 23.53 7.37 -6.14
C LEU A 218 23.96 7.73 -7.57
N HIS A 219 23.09 8.35 -8.38
CA HIS A 219 23.35 8.71 -9.78
C HIS A 219 23.76 7.51 -10.67
N LEU A 220 23.30 6.30 -10.32
CA LEU A 220 23.53 5.09 -11.09
C LEU A 220 22.50 4.97 -12.23
N PRO A 221 22.91 4.47 -13.42
CA PRO A 221 21.98 4.24 -14.51
C PRO A 221 20.96 3.15 -14.11
N GLY A 222 19.66 3.43 -14.24
CA GLY A 222 18.62 2.47 -13.92
C GLY A 222 17.28 2.84 -14.57
N GLN A 223 16.51 1.82 -14.96
CA GLN A 223 15.14 2.01 -15.42
C GLN A 223 14.21 2.16 -14.22
N THR A 224 13.28 3.10 -14.31
CA THR A 224 12.19 3.25 -13.31
C THR A 224 11.22 2.08 -13.44
N ALA A 225 11.29 1.15 -12.50
CA ALA A 225 10.32 0.07 -12.42
C ALA A 225 9.07 0.55 -11.66
N GLY A 226 7.89 0.39 -12.26
CA GLY A 226 6.60 0.62 -11.58
C GLY A 226 6.32 -0.49 -10.56
N GLY A 227 6.12 -0.12 -9.29
CA GLY A 227 5.76 -1.07 -8.21
C GLY A 227 4.25 -1.14 -7.93
N SER A 228 3.38 -0.74 -8.87
CA SER A 228 1.93 -0.77 -8.68
C SER A 228 1.36 -2.14 -9.05
N THR A 229 0.43 -2.64 -8.24
CA THR A 229 -0.38 -3.83 -8.50
C THR A 229 -1.77 -3.43 -8.99
N LEU A 230 -2.57 -4.36 -9.54
CA LEU A 230 -3.97 -4.09 -9.91
C LEU A 230 -4.78 -3.53 -8.73
N ALA A 231 -4.57 -4.07 -7.52
CA ALA A 231 -5.24 -3.59 -6.32
C ALA A 231 -4.91 -2.12 -6.01
N THR A 232 -3.63 -1.75 -6.06
CA THR A 232 -3.21 -0.35 -5.83
C THR A 232 -3.57 0.58 -6.98
N GLN A 233 -3.68 0.07 -8.21
CA GLN A 233 -4.17 0.85 -9.35
C GLN A 233 -5.65 1.20 -9.19
N LEU A 234 -6.47 0.26 -8.70
CA LEU A 234 -7.88 0.52 -8.38
C LEU A 234 -8.04 1.62 -7.32
N GLU A 235 -7.35 1.51 -6.19
CA GLU A 235 -7.41 2.53 -5.13
C GLU A 235 -6.96 3.89 -5.64
N LYS A 236 -5.87 3.92 -6.41
CA LYS A 236 -5.37 5.14 -7.04
C LYS A 236 -6.42 5.78 -7.93
N TYR A 237 -6.98 5.03 -8.86
CA TYR A 237 -7.96 5.51 -9.83
C TYR A 237 -9.25 5.96 -9.15
N ARG A 238 -9.69 5.26 -8.10
CA ARG A 238 -10.94 5.56 -7.40
C ARG A 238 -10.83 6.79 -6.52
N HIS A 239 -9.79 6.88 -5.70
CA HIS A 239 -9.77 7.74 -4.53
C HIS A 239 -8.61 8.74 -4.48
N SER A 240 -7.51 8.50 -5.21
CA SER A 240 -6.41 9.46 -5.21
C SER A 240 -6.74 10.70 -6.04
N PRO A 241 -6.25 11.90 -5.65
CA PRO A 241 -6.46 13.12 -6.41
C PRO A 241 -6.07 12.93 -7.88
N ASP A 242 -7.01 13.23 -8.78
CA ASP A 242 -6.90 13.08 -10.24
C ASP A 242 -6.47 11.68 -10.72
N GLY A 243 -6.64 10.66 -9.88
CA GLY A 243 -6.22 9.29 -10.18
C GLY A 243 -4.70 9.11 -10.27
N LEU A 244 -3.93 9.97 -9.63
CA LEU A 244 -2.48 10.00 -9.71
C LEU A 244 -1.83 9.65 -8.37
N THR A 245 -0.57 9.20 -8.41
CA THR A 245 0.28 9.02 -7.23
C THR A 245 1.30 10.15 -7.21
N VAL A 246 1.04 11.19 -6.42
CA VAL A 246 1.85 12.41 -6.38
C VAL A 246 3.00 12.36 -5.37
N SER A 247 2.98 11.39 -4.43
CA SER A 247 3.99 11.28 -3.39
C SER A 247 4.20 9.83 -2.91
N GLY A 248 5.30 9.60 -2.19
CA GLY A 248 5.54 8.32 -1.52
C GLY A 248 4.49 8.02 -0.43
N GLY A 249 4.04 9.04 0.30
CA GLY A 249 2.96 8.91 1.28
C GLY A 249 1.64 8.48 0.64
N GLU A 250 1.30 9.03 -0.53
CA GLU A 250 0.14 8.61 -1.31
C GLU A 250 0.25 7.14 -1.74
N LYS A 251 1.44 6.71 -2.17
CA LYS A 251 1.68 5.31 -2.51
C LYS A 251 1.47 4.36 -1.34
N ILE A 252 1.92 4.75 -0.15
CA ILE A 252 1.71 3.96 1.07
C ILE A 252 0.22 3.90 1.42
N ARG A 253 -0.52 5.01 1.33
CA ARG A 253 -1.96 5.04 1.53
C ARG A 253 -2.70 4.08 0.59
N GLN A 254 -2.37 4.11 -0.70
CA GLN A 254 -2.93 3.18 -1.70
C GLN A 254 -2.63 1.71 -1.33
N MET A 255 -1.40 1.40 -0.93
CA MET A 255 -1.00 0.03 -0.57
C MET A 255 -1.71 -0.47 0.69
N ILE A 256 -1.79 0.35 1.75
CA ILE A 256 -2.48 -0.01 2.99
C ILE A 256 -3.98 -0.16 2.73
N SER A 257 -4.63 0.79 2.05
CA SER A 257 -6.05 0.74 1.75
C SER A 257 -6.41 -0.48 0.89
N ALA A 258 -5.62 -0.77 -0.14
CA ALA A 258 -5.78 -1.97 -0.96
C ALA A 258 -5.59 -3.27 -0.15
N SER A 259 -4.63 -3.29 0.79
CA SER A 259 -4.43 -4.44 1.68
C SER A 259 -5.62 -4.65 2.61
N VAL A 260 -6.08 -3.60 3.30
CA VAL A 260 -7.25 -3.67 4.20
C VAL A 260 -8.47 -4.17 3.44
N ARG A 261 -8.75 -3.63 2.24
CA ARG A 261 -9.87 -4.07 1.39
C ARG A 261 -9.74 -5.54 0.97
N ALA A 262 -8.53 -6.01 0.67
CA ALA A 262 -8.31 -7.41 0.28
C ALA A 262 -8.54 -8.40 1.42
N TYR A 263 -8.30 -8.00 2.66
CA TYR A 263 -8.49 -8.83 3.85
C TYR A 263 -9.78 -8.54 4.62
N GLN A 264 -10.71 -7.79 4.05
CA GLN A 264 -11.99 -7.43 4.67
C GLN A 264 -12.84 -8.65 5.04
N ASP A 265 -12.82 -9.69 4.20
CA ASP A 265 -13.54 -10.95 4.42
C ASP A 265 -12.69 -12.01 5.15
N GLY A 266 -11.58 -11.61 5.74
CA GLY A 266 -10.68 -12.49 6.49
C GLY A 266 -9.35 -12.76 5.77
N PRO A 267 -8.55 -13.73 6.28
CA PRO A 267 -7.18 -13.94 5.82
C PRO A 267 -7.06 -14.59 4.43
N GLN A 268 -8.14 -15.18 3.90
CA GLN A 268 -8.16 -15.84 2.59
C GLN A 268 -8.51 -14.84 1.50
N THR A 269 -7.59 -14.56 0.57
CA THR A 269 -7.74 -13.46 -0.39
C THR A 269 -8.14 -13.87 -1.81
N LEU A 270 -8.34 -15.15 -2.11
CA LEU A 270 -8.62 -15.57 -3.48
C LEU A 270 -9.88 -14.90 -4.06
N GLN A 271 -10.97 -14.85 -3.30
CA GLN A 271 -12.20 -14.17 -3.73
C GLN A 271 -11.99 -12.65 -3.88
N ALA A 272 -11.24 -12.03 -2.96
CA ALA A 272 -10.90 -10.61 -3.07
C ALA A 272 -10.04 -10.34 -4.33
N ARG A 273 -9.11 -11.23 -4.67
CA ARG A 273 -8.29 -11.14 -5.89
C ARG A 273 -9.12 -11.29 -7.16
N GLN A 274 -10.13 -12.16 -7.16
CA GLN A 274 -11.10 -12.26 -8.25
C GLN A 274 -11.96 -10.99 -8.39
N ARG A 275 -12.40 -10.41 -7.25
CA ARG A 275 -13.10 -9.11 -7.27
C ARG A 275 -12.20 -7.99 -7.82
N ILE A 276 -10.92 -7.94 -7.46
CA ILE A 276 -9.97 -6.96 -8.01
C ILE A 276 -9.88 -7.05 -9.53
N VAL A 277 -9.77 -8.25 -10.09
CA VAL A 277 -9.74 -8.45 -11.56
C VAL A 277 -11.04 -7.97 -12.20
N ARG A 278 -12.19 -8.35 -11.65
CA ARG A 278 -13.50 -7.91 -12.13
C ARG A 278 -13.64 -6.39 -12.10
N ASP A 279 -13.31 -5.80 -10.97
CA ASP A 279 -13.47 -4.36 -10.75
C ASP A 279 -12.53 -3.55 -11.62
N TYR A 280 -11.30 -4.04 -11.81
CA TYR A 280 -10.36 -3.43 -12.75
C TYR A 280 -10.91 -3.44 -14.17
N LEU A 281 -11.36 -4.59 -14.67
CA LEU A 281 -11.92 -4.72 -16.01
C LEU A 281 -13.23 -3.94 -16.20
N ASN A 282 -13.97 -3.67 -15.13
CA ASN A 282 -15.19 -2.84 -15.17
C ASN A 282 -14.93 -1.33 -15.05
N SER A 283 -13.75 -0.90 -14.58
CA SER A 283 -13.54 0.52 -14.25
C SER A 283 -12.34 1.15 -14.94
N VAL A 284 -11.48 0.36 -15.58
CA VAL A 284 -10.29 0.90 -16.27
C VAL A 284 -10.72 1.90 -17.35
N PRO A 285 -10.17 3.13 -17.38
CA PRO A 285 -10.42 4.08 -18.45
C PRO A 285 -9.73 3.60 -19.72
N LEU A 286 -10.45 3.54 -20.82
CA LEU A 286 -9.95 3.07 -22.12
C LEU A 286 -9.73 4.22 -23.08
N SER A 287 -10.78 4.97 -23.39
CA SER A 287 -10.74 6.06 -24.38
C SER A 287 -11.92 7.02 -24.20
N ALA A 288 -12.05 7.99 -25.10
CA ALA A 288 -13.26 8.77 -25.29
C ALA A 288 -13.73 8.62 -26.74
N VAL A 289 -15.05 8.45 -26.93
CA VAL A 289 -15.67 8.25 -28.24
C VAL A 289 -16.65 9.39 -28.50
N PRO A 290 -16.60 10.02 -29.68
CA PRO A 290 -17.54 11.08 -30.03
C PRO A 290 -19.00 10.64 -29.92
N GLY A 291 -19.83 11.45 -29.25
CA GLY A 291 -21.25 11.15 -29.02
C GLY A 291 -21.54 10.16 -27.87
N HIS A 292 -20.52 9.46 -27.35
CA HIS A 292 -20.64 8.55 -26.20
C HIS A 292 -19.99 9.15 -24.93
N GLY A 293 -18.87 9.87 -25.08
CA GLY A 293 -18.07 10.36 -23.98
C GLY A 293 -16.95 9.42 -23.57
N GLU A 294 -16.56 9.45 -22.30
CA GLU A 294 -15.53 8.56 -21.77
C GLU A 294 -15.99 7.11 -21.72
N VAL A 295 -15.11 6.19 -22.11
CA VAL A 295 -15.34 4.74 -22.11
C VAL A 295 -14.59 4.12 -20.95
N HIS A 296 -15.33 3.56 -20.00
CA HIS A 296 -14.81 2.88 -18.83
C HIS A 296 -15.22 1.42 -18.78
N GLY A 297 -14.24 0.56 -18.56
CA GLY A 297 -14.42 -0.87 -18.48
C GLY A 297 -14.42 -1.56 -19.85
N LEU A 298 -13.90 -2.79 -19.83
CA LEU A 298 -13.69 -3.58 -21.03
C LEU A 298 -15.02 -3.98 -21.69
N ALA A 299 -16.05 -4.35 -20.90
CA ALA A 299 -17.36 -4.74 -21.45
C ALA A 299 -18.01 -3.57 -22.21
N GLU A 300 -17.93 -2.35 -21.67
CA GLU A 300 -18.42 -1.15 -22.36
C GLU A 300 -17.59 -0.83 -23.59
N GLY A 301 -16.25 -0.94 -23.49
CA GLY A 301 -15.33 -0.69 -24.60
C GLY A 301 -15.51 -1.65 -25.79
N LEU A 302 -15.95 -2.86 -25.55
CA LEU A 302 -16.26 -3.82 -26.62
C LEU A 302 -17.63 -3.57 -27.28
N ARG A 303 -18.51 -2.80 -26.63
CA ARG A 303 -19.82 -2.41 -27.15
C ARG A 303 -19.79 -1.17 -28.03
N VAL A 304 -18.95 -0.20 -27.64
CA VAL A 304 -18.80 1.10 -28.32
C VAL A 304 -17.81 1.04 -29.46
#